data_f5db914a2811049d954f89db056ab988
#
_entry.id   f5db914a2811049d954f89db056ab988
#
_cell.length_a   1.000
_cell.length_b   1.000
_cell.length_c   1.000
_cell.angle_alpha   90.00
_cell.angle_beta   90.00
_cell.angle_gamma   90.00
#
_symmetry.space_group_name_H-M   'P 1'
#
loop_
_entity.id
_entity.type
_entity.pdbx_description
1 polymer ?
#
loop_
_entity_poly.entity_id
_entity_poly.type
_entity_poly.pdbx_seq_one_letter_code
_entity_poly.pdbx_strand_id
1 'polypeptide(L)'
;KDSQGSIRTITQVGTMSLVETAGEYYGEPYDVLKITCTTSGAYGVAKCKVEYYGNDKLYGQESTDNIVTGSLDDWAGMGGLRVRFSGAAMVEDDKWEIPVVSENRKISNASTGTINLSRKGKRF
;
A
#
# COMPACT_ATOMS: atom_id res chain seq x y z
N LYS A 1 -10.33 -4.17 12.54
CA LYS A 1 -10.27 -5.07 11.41
C LYS A 1 -9.16 -4.71 10.45
N ASP A 2 -8.35 -5.68 10.13
CA ASP A 2 -7.16 -5.43 9.32
C ASP A 2 -7.51 -5.33 7.85
N SER A 3 -7.11 -4.24 7.22
CA SER A 3 -7.24 -4.05 5.78
C SER A 3 -5.89 -4.03 5.09
N GLN A 4 -4.81 -4.19 5.83
CA GLN A 4 -3.48 -4.31 5.27
C GLN A 4 -2.72 -5.43 5.95
N GLY A 5 -1.78 -6.02 5.21
CA GLY A 5 -0.91 -7.04 5.74
C GLY A 5 0.39 -6.47 6.25
N SER A 6 1.36 -7.36 6.47
CA SER A 6 2.66 -6.96 6.95
C SER A 6 3.44 -6.20 5.88
N ILE A 7 4.20 -5.20 6.32
CA ILE A 7 5.08 -4.46 5.43
C ILE A 7 6.17 -5.41 4.91
N ARG A 8 6.40 -5.35 3.60
CA ARG A 8 7.51 -6.09 2.98
C ARG A 8 8.52 -5.11 2.42
N THR A 9 9.77 -5.28 2.78
CA THR A 9 10.87 -4.49 2.23
C THR A 9 11.40 -5.22 1.00
N ILE A 10 11.27 -4.61 -0.16
CA ILE A 10 11.70 -5.22 -1.42
C ILE A 10 13.14 -4.84 -1.72
N THR A 11 13.46 -3.55 -1.63
CA THR A 11 14.80 -3.02 -1.87
C THR A 11 15.04 -1.90 -0.87
N GLN A 12 16.17 -1.96 -0.16
CA GLN A 12 16.52 -0.88 0.76
C GLN A 12 18.04 -0.73 0.76
N VAL A 13 18.52 0.18 -0.07
CA VAL A 13 19.93 0.55 -0.12
C VAL A 13 20.22 1.63 0.92
N GLY A 14 19.24 2.51 1.16
CA GLY A 14 19.38 3.56 2.14
C GLY A 14 19.21 3.06 3.57
N THR A 15 19.23 4.00 4.52
CA THR A 15 19.10 3.70 5.94
C THR A 15 17.70 3.96 6.48
N MET A 16 16.78 4.41 5.62
CA MET A 16 15.40 4.69 6.02
C MET A 16 14.53 3.47 5.73
N SER A 17 13.72 3.06 6.69
CA SER A 17 12.83 1.89 6.56
C SER A 17 11.39 2.31 6.77
N LEU A 18 10.48 1.61 6.11
CA LEU A 18 9.06 1.75 6.39
C LEU A 18 8.75 0.94 7.63
N VAL A 19 8.40 1.59 8.72
CA VAL A 19 8.30 0.95 10.03
C VAL A 19 6.89 0.84 10.57
N GLU A 20 5.95 1.63 10.04
CA GLU A 20 4.60 1.66 10.60
C GLU A 20 3.58 2.04 9.56
N THR A 21 2.40 1.40 9.61
CA THR A 21 1.23 1.82 8.86
C THR A 21 0.10 2.09 9.85
N ALA A 22 -0.78 3.02 9.50
CA ALA A 22 -1.92 3.39 10.33
C ALA A 22 -3.13 3.67 9.45
N GLY A 23 -4.31 3.76 10.08
CA GLY A 23 -5.55 4.01 9.36
C GLY A 23 -6.11 2.73 8.79
N GLU A 24 -7.25 2.87 8.10
CA GLU A 24 -7.86 1.75 7.39
C GLU A 24 -7.86 2.01 5.91
N TYR A 25 -7.64 0.95 5.14
CA TYR A 25 -7.62 1.07 3.70
C TYR A 25 -9.05 1.00 3.14
N TYR A 26 -9.48 2.08 2.53
CA TYR A 26 -10.79 2.16 1.89
C TYR A 26 -10.70 2.35 0.37
N GLY A 27 -9.50 2.15 -0.20
CA GLY A 27 -9.29 2.34 -1.62
C GLY A 27 -9.82 1.21 -2.48
N GLU A 28 -9.37 1.17 -3.72
CA GLU A 28 -9.75 0.14 -4.66
C GLU A 28 -9.25 -1.23 -4.20
N PRO A 29 -9.93 -2.32 -4.58
CA PRO A 29 -9.58 -3.65 -4.10
C PRO A 29 -8.40 -4.26 -4.85
N TYR A 30 -7.24 -3.64 -4.78
CA TYR A 30 -6.02 -4.18 -5.34
C TYR A 30 -5.32 -5.07 -4.31
N ASP A 31 -4.35 -5.87 -4.76
CA ASP A 31 -3.68 -6.81 -3.89
C ASP A 31 -2.51 -6.19 -3.14
N VAL A 32 -1.79 -5.27 -3.77
CA VAL A 32 -0.56 -4.73 -3.22
C VAL A 32 -0.46 -3.24 -3.51
N LEU A 33 -0.08 -2.50 -2.48
CA LEU A 33 0.29 -1.09 -2.57
C LEU A 33 1.81 -1.04 -2.57
N LYS A 34 2.41 -0.47 -3.62
CA LYS A 34 3.87 -0.34 -3.70
C LYS A 34 4.29 1.10 -3.52
N ILE A 35 5.30 1.29 -2.69
CA ILE A 35 5.90 2.60 -2.45
C ILE A 35 7.34 2.53 -2.92
N THR A 36 7.70 3.42 -3.84
CA THR A 36 9.05 3.44 -4.42
C THR A 36 9.65 4.82 -4.25
N CYS A 37 10.87 4.87 -3.75
CA CYS A 37 11.59 6.14 -3.64
C CYS A 37 11.96 6.64 -5.03
N THR A 38 11.59 7.89 -5.33
CA THR A 38 11.90 8.53 -6.61
C THR A 38 12.96 9.61 -6.46
N THR A 39 13.15 10.14 -5.26
CA THR A 39 14.17 11.16 -4.98
C THR A 39 14.87 10.80 -3.69
N SER A 40 16.17 10.57 -3.77
CA SER A 40 16.98 10.25 -2.59
C SER A 40 17.05 11.44 -1.64
N GLY A 41 17.18 11.16 -0.35
CA GLY A 41 17.38 12.22 0.63
C GLY A 41 16.90 11.88 2.01
N ALA A 42 17.02 12.84 2.91
CA ALA A 42 16.56 12.76 4.29
C ALA A 42 15.09 13.20 4.37
N TYR A 43 14.56 13.28 5.58
CA TYR A 43 13.21 13.81 5.79
C TYR A 43 13.09 15.20 5.18
N GLY A 44 11.98 15.42 4.49
CA GLY A 44 11.71 16.69 3.82
C GLY A 44 12.31 16.78 2.42
N VAL A 45 13.17 15.86 2.03
CA VAL A 45 13.82 15.85 0.72
C VAL A 45 13.43 14.60 -0.06
N ALA A 46 13.46 13.44 0.57
CA ALA A 46 13.11 12.18 -0.08
C ALA A 46 11.66 12.20 -0.54
N LYS A 47 11.42 11.67 -1.73
CA LYS A 47 10.07 11.59 -2.29
C LYS A 47 9.80 10.17 -2.76
N CYS A 48 8.52 9.79 -2.72
CA CYS A 48 8.09 8.46 -3.14
C CYS A 48 6.89 8.54 -4.04
N LYS A 49 6.74 7.53 -4.90
CA LYS A 49 5.53 7.33 -5.68
C LYS A 49 4.76 6.16 -5.11
N VAL A 50 3.45 6.17 -5.34
CA VAL A 50 2.52 5.14 -4.86
C VAL A 50 1.86 4.47 -6.05
N GLU A 51 1.93 3.15 -6.11
CA GLU A 51 1.35 2.36 -7.20
C GLU A 51 0.57 1.19 -6.63
N TYR A 52 -0.45 0.74 -7.38
CA TYR A 52 -1.27 -0.41 -7.00
C TYR A 52 -1.05 -1.56 -7.98
N TYR A 53 -0.88 -2.75 -7.43
CA TYR A 53 -0.67 -3.96 -8.21
C TYR A 53 -1.63 -5.06 -7.76
N GLY A 54 -2.06 -5.88 -8.72
CA GLY A 54 -2.78 -7.11 -8.44
C GLY A 54 -2.28 -8.18 -9.38
N ASN A 55 -1.89 -9.33 -8.85
CA ASN A 55 -1.32 -10.42 -9.64
C ASN A 55 -0.14 -9.96 -10.48
N ASP A 56 0.72 -9.14 -9.89
CA ASP A 56 1.92 -8.57 -10.53
C ASP A 56 1.61 -7.63 -11.69
N LYS A 57 0.35 -7.26 -11.85
CA LYS A 57 -0.04 -6.33 -12.90
C LYS A 57 -0.27 -4.95 -12.30
N LEU A 58 0.33 -3.94 -12.90
CA LEU A 58 0.15 -2.56 -12.47
C LEU A 58 -1.25 -2.09 -12.81
N TYR A 59 -2.00 -1.67 -11.81
CA TYR A 59 -3.34 -1.12 -12.02
C TYR A 59 -3.38 0.40 -12.03
N GLY A 60 -2.44 1.04 -11.37
CA GLY A 60 -2.43 2.49 -11.37
C GLY A 60 -1.28 3.08 -10.60
N GLN A 61 -1.01 4.36 -10.86
CA GLN A 61 -0.05 5.16 -10.14
C GLN A 61 -0.81 6.35 -9.58
N GLU A 62 -0.95 6.39 -8.27
CA GLU A 62 -1.86 7.33 -7.65
C GLU A 62 -1.21 8.66 -7.30
N SER A 63 0.09 8.64 -7.01
CA SER A 63 0.78 9.88 -6.66
C SER A 63 2.27 9.70 -6.88
N THR A 64 2.99 10.80 -7.11
CA THR A 64 4.39 10.71 -7.53
C THR A 64 5.37 11.48 -6.67
N ASP A 65 4.96 12.59 -6.05
CA ASP A 65 5.92 13.47 -5.39
C ASP A 65 5.63 13.60 -3.90
N ASN A 66 5.49 12.47 -3.23
CA ASN A 66 5.14 12.45 -1.82
C ASN A 66 6.38 12.59 -0.96
N ILE A 67 6.43 13.64 -0.17
CA ILE A 67 7.59 13.94 0.69
C ILE A 67 7.52 13.11 1.95
N VAL A 68 8.65 12.49 2.30
CA VAL A 68 8.79 11.69 3.51
C VAL A 68 9.15 12.64 4.65
N THR A 69 8.32 12.67 5.70
CA THR A 69 8.51 13.63 6.81
C THR A 69 9.01 13.00 8.10
N GLY A 70 8.96 11.67 8.21
CA GLY A 70 9.33 10.99 9.46
C GLY A 70 8.17 10.85 10.44
N SER A 71 7.04 11.49 10.16
CA SER A 71 5.79 11.30 10.91
C SER A 71 4.90 10.36 10.13
N LEU A 72 3.68 10.12 10.60
CA LEU A 72 2.71 9.36 9.83
C LEU A 72 2.27 10.23 8.65
N ASP A 73 2.75 9.87 7.48
CA ASP A 73 2.47 10.61 6.26
C ASP A 73 1.15 10.17 5.65
N ASP A 74 0.31 11.14 5.33
CA ASP A 74 -1.00 10.93 4.73
C ASP A 74 -0.94 11.38 3.27
N TRP A 75 -0.39 10.52 2.43
CA TRP A 75 -0.19 10.82 1.02
C TRP A 75 -1.46 10.60 0.22
N ALA A 76 -1.62 11.36 -0.85
CA ALA A 76 -2.75 11.19 -1.75
C ALA A 76 -2.67 9.80 -2.40
N GLY A 77 -3.84 9.19 -2.62
CA GLY A 77 -3.91 7.90 -3.30
C GLY A 77 -3.59 6.69 -2.43
N MET A 78 -3.44 6.89 -1.13
CA MET A 78 -3.15 5.79 -0.22
C MET A 78 -4.40 5.08 0.30
N GLY A 79 -5.57 5.53 -0.13
CA GLY A 79 -6.82 4.88 0.27
C GLY A 79 -7.11 4.95 1.76
N GLY A 80 -6.63 5.96 2.45
CA GLY A 80 -6.83 6.12 3.88
C GLY A 80 -5.68 5.63 4.74
N LEU A 81 -4.73 4.92 4.16
CA LEU A 81 -3.56 4.49 4.92
C LEU A 81 -2.57 5.63 5.10
N ARG A 82 -1.88 5.59 6.22
CA ARG A 82 -0.76 6.48 6.52
C ARG A 82 0.46 5.64 6.79
N VAL A 83 1.62 6.16 6.46
CA VAL A 83 2.88 5.43 6.58
C VAL A 83 3.91 6.27 7.31
N ARG A 84 4.77 5.62 8.07
CA ARG A 84 5.87 6.30 8.75
C ARG A 84 7.17 5.59 8.43
N PHE A 85 8.14 6.37 8.00
CA PHE A 85 9.50 5.89 7.76
C PHE A 85 10.40 6.35 8.90
N SER A 86 11.43 5.56 9.18
CA SER A 86 12.40 5.89 10.22
C SER A 86 13.80 5.59 9.70
N GLY A 87 14.73 6.49 10.01
CA GLY A 87 16.12 6.36 9.60
C GLY A 87 16.69 7.68 9.15
N ALA A 88 17.83 7.65 8.47
CA ALA A 88 18.54 8.87 8.08
C ALA A 88 18.23 9.30 6.65
N ALA A 89 18.28 8.39 5.69
CA ALA A 89 18.13 8.75 4.29
C ALA A 89 17.59 7.58 3.47
N MET A 90 16.89 7.94 2.41
CA MET A 90 16.32 7.02 1.43
C MET A 90 17.11 7.14 0.15
N VAL A 91 17.24 6.05 -0.59
CA VAL A 91 17.94 6.05 -1.88
C VAL A 91 16.95 5.75 -2.99
N GLU A 92 17.09 6.41 -4.10
CA GLU A 92 16.22 6.20 -5.27
C GLU A 92 16.13 4.71 -5.60
N ASP A 93 14.91 4.26 -5.89
CA ASP A 93 14.53 2.86 -6.16
C ASP A 93 14.42 1.97 -4.93
N ASP A 94 14.57 2.50 -3.74
CA ASP A 94 14.17 1.77 -2.54
C ASP A 94 12.67 1.54 -2.60
N LYS A 95 12.24 0.31 -2.26
CA LYS A 95 10.86 -0.13 -2.47
C LYS A 95 10.31 -0.89 -1.28
N TRP A 96 9.04 -0.65 -1.00
CA TRP A 96 8.30 -1.38 0.03
C TRP A 96 6.93 -1.75 -0.51
N GLU A 97 6.36 -2.83 0.02
CA GLU A 97 5.04 -3.29 -0.37
C GLU A 97 4.17 -3.49 0.85
N ILE A 98 2.89 -3.16 0.70
CA ILE A 98 1.88 -3.38 1.72
C ILE A 98 0.70 -4.11 1.06
N PRO A 99 0.43 -5.36 1.41
CA PRO A 99 -0.77 -6.03 0.91
C PRO A 99 -2.01 -5.31 1.44
N VAL A 100 -2.98 -5.07 0.59
CA VAL A 100 -4.18 -4.33 0.95
C VAL A 100 -5.43 -5.07 0.49
N VAL A 101 -6.50 -4.92 1.27
CA VAL A 101 -7.82 -5.43 0.93
C VAL A 101 -8.83 -4.39 1.39
N SER A 102 -9.68 -3.94 0.47
CA SER A 102 -10.72 -3.00 0.85
C SER A 102 -11.97 -3.74 1.28
N GLU A 103 -12.80 -3.05 2.06
CA GLU A 103 -14.07 -3.57 2.49
C GLU A 103 -14.99 -3.85 1.30
N ASN A 104 -14.92 -3.03 0.27
CA ASN A 104 -15.72 -3.22 -0.95
C ASN A 104 -15.43 -4.55 -1.61
N ARG A 105 -14.19 -4.96 -1.67
CA ARG A 105 -13.81 -6.23 -2.26
C ARG A 105 -14.40 -7.40 -1.48
N LYS A 106 -14.38 -7.32 -0.16
CA LYS A 106 -14.91 -8.39 0.70
C LYS A 106 -16.41 -8.55 0.49
N ILE A 107 -17.13 -7.44 0.45
CA ILE A 107 -18.58 -7.46 0.26
C ILE A 107 -18.92 -8.08 -1.09
N SER A 108 -18.23 -7.70 -2.14
CA SER A 108 -18.48 -8.25 -3.48
C SER A 108 -18.25 -9.76 -3.50
N ASN A 109 -17.18 -10.22 -2.89
CA ASN A 109 -16.88 -11.65 -2.85
C ASN A 109 -17.93 -12.43 -2.08
N ALA A 110 -18.46 -11.84 -1.03
CA ALA A 110 -19.47 -12.51 -0.21
C ALA A 110 -20.80 -12.64 -0.94
N SER A 111 -21.12 -11.72 -1.82
CA SER A 111 -22.43 -11.70 -2.48
C SER A 111 -22.49 -12.56 -3.74
N THR A 112 -21.36 -12.96 -4.29
CA THR A 112 -21.34 -13.80 -5.48
C THR A 112 -21.24 -15.26 -5.11
N GLY A 113 -21.43 -15.64 -4.82
CA GLY A 113 -21.43 -16.77 -4.62
C GLY A 113 -22.21 -17.50 -4.28
N THR A 114 -22.16 -16.97 -4.54
CA THR A 114 -22.58 -17.42 -4.14
C THR A 114 -22.77 -17.74 -4.28
N ILE A 115 -22.43 -17.63 -4.47
CA ILE A 115 -22.55 -18.06 -4.49
C ILE A 115 -22.63 -18.65 -4.60
N ASN A 116 -22.18 -18.60 -4.75
CA ASN A 116 -22.26 -19.25 -4.78
C ASN A 116 -22.48 -19.73 -4.34
N LEU A 117 -22.42 -19.61 -4.26
CA LEU A 117 -22.70 -20.22 -3.94
C LEU A 117 -23.00 -20.65 -3.73
N SER A 118 -22.84 -20.43 -3.64
CA SER A 118 -23.06 -20.97 -3.51
C SER A 118 -23.12 -21.37 -3.41
N ARG A 119 -23.08 -21.19 -3.57
CA ARG A 119 -23.14 -21.81 -3.75
C ARG A 119 -23.25 -22.23 -3.41
N LYS A 120 -23.23 -21.88 -3.19
CA LYS A 120 -23.37 -22.33 -3.22
C LYS A 120 -23.50 -22.61 -2.79
N GLY A 121 -23.65 -22.03 -2.66
CA GLY A 121 -23.68 -22.39 -2.41
C GLY A 121 -23.64 -22.40 -2.12
N LYS A 122 -23.44 -22.25 -2.03
CA LYS A 122 -23.40 -22.51 -2.12
C LYS A 122 -23.33 -22.64 -1.80
N ARG A 123 -23.23 -22.15 -1.64
CA ARG A 123 -23.17 -22.48 -1.87
C ARG A 123 -23.23 -22.77 -1.63
N PHE A 124 -23.20 -22.20 -1.62
CA PHE A 124 -23.32 -22.62 -1.91
C PHE A 124 -23.42 -23.07 -1.83
#